data_2def13ed80ab2da500fe4ff624680871
#
_entry.id   2def13ed80ab2da500fe4ff624680871
#
_cell.length_a   1.000
_cell.length_b   1.000
_cell.length_c   1.000
_cell.angle_alpha   90.00
_cell.angle_beta   90.00
_cell.angle_gamma   90.00
#
_symmetry.space_group_name_H-M   'P 1'
#
loop_
_entity.id
_entity.type
_entity.pdbx_description
1 polymer ?
#
loop_
_entity_poly.entity_id
_entity_poly.type
_entity_poly.pdbx_seq_one_letter_code
_entity_poly.pdbx_strand_id
1 'polypeptide(L)'
;MDLYNKLRGVPTVYYFNSDDKTSLKDHMERNFINVKIDNFKRVSTSKYTKVNIVDWKDLLLDKKNYKLPASTAGLSITVLETLKEWYNNTEEEQVIICRDTIDFGLYQYWNFDWEYLMTRIPYDWDAVLLGFENINYIPFYLHQIMPAHTFGVALLNRRYVKKLIRLHCIGDQYKLTNYIANKNFGLHSGTPDYFVGHCGKTYCLPMFPNHTDFFDKSTKRYAITKACRLAYYDWWRNDKKRHSLDELFTYGKANDTGMIKKIVRYLGTDGLKK
;
A
#
# COMPACT_ATOMS: atom_id res chain seq x y z
N MET A 1 -15.89 23.05 18.04
CA MET A 1 -15.71 23.19 16.59
C MET A 1 -15.37 21.81 16.05
N ASP A 2 -16.33 21.14 15.44
CA ASP A 2 -16.05 19.84 14.83
C ASP A 2 -15.06 20.06 13.69
N LEU A 3 -13.83 19.61 13.90
CA LEU A 3 -12.84 19.58 12.84
C LEU A 3 -13.43 18.70 11.73
N TYR A 4 -13.71 19.32 10.60
CA TYR A 4 -14.21 18.66 9.40
C TYR A 4 -13.43 17.36 9.16
N ASN A 5 -14.14 16.22 9.23
CA ASN A 5 -13.49 14.92 9.04
C ASN A 5 -13.14 14.71 7.57
N LYS A 6 -11.90 15.02 7.20
CA LYS A 6 -11.38 14.90 5.84
C LYS A 6 -11.40 13.46 5.29
N LEU A 7 -11.56 12.47 6.16
CA LEU A 7 -11.64 11.05 5.81
C LEU A 7 -13.07 10.50 5.84
N ARG A 8 -14.08 11.39 5.95
CA ARG A 8 -15.47 10.98 5.87
C ARG A 8 -15.75 10.33 4.50
N GLY A 9 -16.40 9.17 4.51
CA GLY A 9 -16.72 8.43 3.28
C GLY A 9 -15.62 7.49 2.79
N VAL A 10 -14.53 7.36 3.53
CA VAL A 10 -13.53 6.32 3.28
C VAL A 10 -14.20 4.94 3.37
N PRO A 11 -14.01 4.06 2.37
CA PRO A 11 -14.58 2.71 2.38
C PRO A 11 -13.97 1.84 3.48
N THR A 12 -14.50 0.63 3.66
CA THR A 12 -13.96 -0.34 4.62
C THR A 12 -12.47 -0.53 4.43
N VAL A 13 -11.72 -0.43 5.53
CA VAL A 13 -10.26 -0.59 5.56
C VAL A 13 -9.89 -1.94 6.17
N TYR A 14 -9.21 -2.80 5.41
CA TYR A 14 -8.61 -4.03 5.91
C TYR A 14 -7.12 -3.82 6.16
N TYR A 15 -6.66 -4.05 7.39
CA TYR A 15 -5.24 -3.98 7.70
C TYR A 15 -4.68 -5.35 8.08
N PHE A 16 -3.52 -5.68 7.53
CA PHE A 16 -2.88 -7.00 7.67
C PHE A 16 -1.85 -6.96 8.79
N ASN A 17 -2.07 -7.76 9.84
CA ASN A 17 -1.23 -7.78 11.02
C ASN A 17 -1.02 -9.22 11.54
N SER A 18 0.19 -9.55 11.95
CA SER A 18 0.49 -10.84 12.58
C SER A 18 0.10 -10.85 14.06
N ASP A 19 -0.41 -11.99 14.57
CA ASP A 19 -0.95 -12.08 15.94
C ASP A 19 0.10 -11.85 17.04
N ASP A 20 1.37 -12.08 16.74
CA ASP A 20 2.48 -11.80 17.65
C ASP A 20 2.90 -10.31 17.69
N LYS A 21 2.36 -9.48 16.79
CA LYS A 21 2.66 -8.06 16.71
C LYS A 21 1.56 -7.20 17.32
N THR A 22 1.29 -7.39 18.60
CA THR A 22 0.22 -6.68 19.33
C THR A 22 0.45 -5.17 19.37
N SER A 23 1.68 -4.70 19.51
CA SER A 23 2.02 -3.27 19.49
C SER A 23 1.67 -2.59 18.17
N LEU A 24 1.82 -3.28 17.04
CA LEU A 24 1.42 -2.79 15.73
C LEU A 24 -0.11 -2.77 15.59
N LYS A 25 -0.79 -3.78 16.10
CA LYS A 25 -2.25 -3.81 16.17
C LYS A 25 -2.77 -2.59 16.92
N ASP A 26 -2.29 -2.38 18.15
CA ASP A 26 -2.71 -1.27 19.01
C ASP A 26 -2.39 0.10 18.38
N HIS A 27 -1.27 0.18 17.65
CA HIS A 27 -0.91 1.38 16.90
C HIS A 27 -1.92 1.68 15.80
N MET A 28 -2.27 0.68 14.98
CA MET A 28 -3.22 0.86 13.87
C MET A 28 -4.61 1.22 14.37
N GLU A 29 -5.11 0.52 15.38
CA GLU A 29 -6.45 0.79 15.94
C GLU A 29 -6.53 2.19 16.54
N ARG A 30 -5.51 2.63 17.28
CA ARG A 30 -5.42 4.04 17.76
C ARG A 30 -5.35 5.04 16.60
N ASN A 31 -4.61 4.75 15.55
CA ASN A 31 -4.56 5.62 14.37
C ASN A 31 -5.96 5.77 13.74
N PHE A 32 -6.68 4.70 13.50
CA PHE A 32 -8.02 4.75 12.93
C PHE A 32 -8.98 5.57 13.81
N ILE A 33 -8.98 5.34 15.12
CA ILE A 33 -9.80 6.10 16.06
C ILE A 33 -9.45 7.59 16.01
N ASN A 34 -8.16 7.93 16.04
CA ASN A 34 -7.69 9.31 16.02
C ASN A 34 -8.08 10.08 14.76
N VAL A 35 -8.14 9.38 13.62
CA VAL A 35 -8.51 9.98 12.32
C VAL A 35 -10.00 9.78 12.00
N LYS A 36 -10.77 9.21 12.93
CA LYS A 36 -12.23 8.96 12.80
C LYS A 36 -12.59 8.06 11.60
N ILE A 37 -11.80 7.03 11.37
CA ILE A 37 -12.15 5.92 10.48
C ILE A 37 -12.76 4.82 11.34
N ASP A 38 -14.07 4.65 11.27
CA ASP A 38 -14.80 3.69 12.13
C ASP A 38 -14.95 2.32 11.45
N ASN A 39 -14.91 2.27 10.12
CA ASN A 39 -15.09 1.04 9.35
C ASN A 39 -13.73 0.42 8.99
N PHE A 40 -13.08 -0.21 9.98
CA PHE A 40 -11.84 -0.95 9.77
C PHE A 40 -11.93 -2.39 10.29
N LYS A 41 -11.17 -3.30 9.68
CA LYS A 41 -11.11 -4.71 10.04
C LYS A 41 -9.67 -5.19 10.07
N ARG A 42 -9.27 -5.82 11.16
CA ARG A 42 -8.00 -6.52 11.28
C ARG A 42 -8.06 -7.86 10.55
N VAL A 43 -7.04 -8.16 9.77
CA VAL A 43 -6.84 -9.48 9.16
C VAL A 43 -5.56 -10.08 9.71
N SER A 44 -5.69 -11.25 10.37
CA SER A 44 -4.53 -11.99 10.87
C SER A 44 -3.75 -12.60 9.72
N THR A 45 -2.45 -12.33 9.64
CA THR A 45 -1.55 -12.99 8.70
C THR A 45 -0.93 -14.27 9.27
N SER A 46 -1.20 -14.59 10.54
CA SER A 46 -0.57 -15.72 11.22
C SER A 46 -1.01 -17.08 10.70
N LYS A 47 -2.20 -17.16 10.10
CA LYS A 47 -2.75 -18.42 9.54
C LYS A 47 -1.77 -19.11 8.59
N TYR A 48 -1.07 -18.34 7.73
CA TYR A 48 -0.20 -18.87 6.71
C TYR A 48 1.30 -18.61 6.96
N THR A 49 1.64 -17.63 7.79
CA THR A 49 3.05 -17.29 8.04
C THR A 49 3.70 -18.15 9.12
N LYS A 50 2.90 -18.76 10.01
CA LYS A 50 3.36 -19.64 11.10
C LYS A 50 3.24 -21.14 10.79
N VAL A 51 2.50 -21.51 9.74
CA VAL A 51 2.30 -22.91 9.37
C VAL A 51 3.54 -23.44 8.64
N ASN A 52 3.90 -24.69 8.92
CA ASN A 52 4.97 -25.39 8.21
C ASN A 52 4.76 -25.31 6.69
N ILE A 53 5.83 -25.01 5.96
CA ILE A 53 5.83 -24.86 4.49
C ILE A 53 5.14 -26.02 3.75
N VAL A 54 5.02 -27.18 4.37
CA VAL A 54 4.42 -28.38 3.79
C VAL A 54 2.91 -28.21 3.61
N ASP A 55 2.20 -27.59 4.54
CA ASP A 55 0.74 -27.60 4.58
C ASP A 55 0.08 -26.59 3.64
N TRP A 56 0.69 -25.40 3.42
CA TRP A 56 0.12 -24.40 2.51
C TRP A 56 0.53 -24.56 1.03
N LYS A 57 1.55 -25.40 0.75
CA LYS A 57 1.91 -25.72 -0.64
C LYS A 57 0.76 -26.33 -1.42
N ASP A 58 -0.16 -27.02 -0.74
CA ASP A 58 -1.33 -27.62 -1.38
C ASP A 58 -2.32 -26.57 -1.86
N LEU A 59 -2.25 -25.36 -1.30
CA LEU A 59 -3.03 -24.23 -1.77
C LEU A 59 -2.44 -23.57 -3.03
N LEU A 60 -1.23 -23.95 -3.46
CA LEU A 60 -0.61 -23.37 -4.64
C LEU A 60 -0.78 -24.25 -5.88
N LEU A 61 -1.23 -23.65 -6.98
CA LEU A 61 -1.35 -24.33 -8.27
C LEU A 61 -0.01 -24.81 -8.83
N ASP A 62 1.04 -24.02 -8.65
CA ASP A 62 2.37 -24.31 -9.19
C ASP A 62 3.41 -24.47 -8.07
N LYS A 63 3.32 -25.61 -7.37
CA LYS A 63 4.19 -25.95 -6.23
C LYS A 63 5.68 -26.03 -6.59
N LYS A 64 5.99 -26.50 -7.80
CA LYS A 64 7.37 -26.81 -8.22
C LYS A 64 8.18 -25.54 -8.54
N ASN A 65 7.52 -24.50 -9.02
CA ASN A 65 8.15 -23.26 -9.47
C ASN A 65 8.10 -22.14 -8.42
N TYR A 66 7.56 -22.45 -7.23
CA TYR A 66 7.41 -21.46 -6.18
C TYR A 66 8.74 -21.19 -5.46
N LYS A 67 9.27 -19.97 -5.61
CA LYS A 67 10.58 -19.54 -5.05
C LYS A 67 10.47 -18.43 -3.99
N LEU A 68 9.26 -17.96 -3.68
CA LEU A 68 9.09 -16.91 -2.67
C LEU A 68 9.21 -17.48 -1.25
N PRO A 69 9.68 -16.65 -0.28
CA PRO A 69 9.63 -17.02 1.14
C PRO A 69 8.21 -17.37 1.58
N ALA A 70 8.08 -18.32 2.51
CA ALA A 70 6.79 -18.76 3.05
C ALA A 70 5.94 -17.61 3.59
N SER A 71 6.58 -16.67 4.30
CA SER A 71 5.91 -15.47 4.84
C SER A 71 5.32 -14.59 3.73
N THR A 72 6.00 -14.47 2.60
CA THR A 72 5.52 -13.69 1.45
C THR A 72 4.34 -14.38 0.78
N ALA A 73 4.40 -15.71 0.60
CA ALA A 73 3.29 -16.47 0.06
C ALA A 73 2.07 -16.42 0.98
N GLY A 74 2.29 -16.61 2.27
CA GLY A 74 1.24 -16.54 3.27
C GLY A 74 0.52 -15.19 3.26
N LEU A 75 1.27 -14.08 3.21
CA LEU A 75 0.67 -12.76 3.06
C LEU A 75 -0.12 -12.63 1.74
N SER A 76 0.41 -13.13 0.63
CA SER A 76 -0.26 -13.08 -0.67
C SER A 76 -1.59 -13.84 -0.66
N ILE A 77 -1.61 -15.04 -0.08
CA ILE A 77 -2.84 -15.84 0.07
C ILE A 77 -3.83 -15.09 0.98
N THR A 78 -3.37 -14.58 2.12
CA THR A 78 -4.23 -13.83 3.05
C THR A 78 -4.87 -12.61 2.38
N VAL A 79 -4.12 -11.84 1.59
CA VAL A 79 -4.67 -10.70 0.85
C VAL A 79 -5.73 -11.15 -0.15
N LEU A 80 -5.46 -12.21 -0.92
CA LEU A 80 -6.42 -12.72 -1.91
C LEU A 80 -7.67 -13.32 -1.27
N GLU A 81 -7.55 -14.04 -0.16
CA GLU A 81 -8.71 -14.53 0.62
C GLU A 81 -9.58 -13.38 1.11
N THR A 82 -8.95 -12.36 1.70
CA THR A 82 -9.66 -11.17 2.18
C THR A 82 -10.43 -10.48 1.06
N LEU A 83 -9.80 -10.29 -0.09
CA LEU A 83 -10.45 -9.67 -1.25
C LEU A 83 -11.58 -10.55 -1.81
N LYS A 84 -11.41 -11.89 -1.84
CA LYS A 84 -12.45 -12.85 -2.27
C LYS A 84 -13.64 -12.82 -1.30
N GLU A 85 -13.37 -12.81 0.00
CA GLU A 85 -14.39 -12.73 1.04
C GLU A 85 -15.15 -11.40 0.97
N TRP A 86 -14.44 -10.26 0.88
CA TRP A 86 -15.06 -8.95 0.71
C TRP A 86 -15.95 -8.91 -0.53
N TYR A 87 -15.46 -9.38 -1.68
CA TYR A 87 -16.20 -9.39 -2.93
C TYR A 87 -17.49 -10.21 -2.86
N ASN A 88 -17.45 -11.36 -2.18
CA ASN A 88 -18.59 -12.26 -2.08
C ASN A 88 -19.62 -11.84 -1.03
N ASN A 89 -19.20 -11.15 0.04
CA ASN A 89 -20.04 -10.89 1.21
C ASN A 89 -20.49 -9.43 1.35
N THR A 90 -20.09 -8.55 0.42
CA THR A 90 -20.50 -7.14 0.44
C THR A 90 -20.93 -6.68 -0.96
N GLU A 91 -21.66 -5.56 -1.01
CA GLU A 91 -21.99 -4.85 -2.24
C GLU A 91 -21.20 -3.53 -2.36
N GLU A 92 -20.20 -3.32 -1.49
CA GLU A 92 -19.37 -2.12 -1.54
C GLU A 92 -18.61 -2.02 -2.85
N GLU A 93 -18.58 -0.83 -3.46
CA GLU A 93 -17.91 -0.58 -4.74
C GLU A 93 -16.39 -0.43 -4.60
N GLN A 94 -15.91 -0.20 -3.38
CA GLN A 94 -14.51 0.10 -3.10
C GLN A 94 -14.07 -0.52 -1.77
N VAL A 95 -12.79 -0.84 -1.68
CA VAL A 95 -12.16 -1.34 -0.45
C VAL A 95 -10.76 -0.75 -0.32
N ILE A 96 -10.34 -0.47 0.90
CA ILE A 96 -8.95 -0.15 1.20
C ILE A 96 -8.29 -1.35 1.85
N ILE A 97 -7.10 -1.67 1.37
CA ILE A 97 -6.19 -2.60 2.04
C ILE A 97 -4.92 -1.88 2.45
N CYS A 98 -4.41 -2.17 3.63
CA CYS A 98 -3.17 -1.54 4.10
C CYS A 98 -2.31 -2.46 4.97
N ARG A 99 -1.03 -2.11 5.09
CA ARG A 99 -0.10 -2.73 6.03
C ARG A 99 -0.31 -2.18 7.44
N ASP A 100 0.12 -2.93 8.44
CA ASP A 100 0.02 -2.58 9.87
C ASP A 100 1.04 -1.53 10.33
N THR A 101 1.80 -0.94 9.42
CA THR A 101 2.82 0.08 9.72
C THR A 101 2.46 1.48 9.21
N ILE A 102 1.23 1.69 8.77
CA ILE A 102 0.82 2.94 8.15
C ILE A 102 0.59 4.05 9.17
N ASP A 103 1.01 5.26 8.81
CA ASP A 103 0.80 6.49 9.55
C ASP A 103 -0.24 7.38 8.83
N PHE A 104 -1.41 7.55 9.44
CA PHE A 104 -2.48 8.39 8.90
C PHE A 104 -2.34 9.86 9.30
N GLY A 105 -1.39 10.21 10.15
CA GLY A 105 -1.29 11.56 10.76
C GLY A 105 -1.08 12.72 9.80
N LEU A 106 -0.68 12.45 8.54
CA LEU A 106 -0.50 13.52 7.55
C LEU A 106 -1.81 14.09 7.01
N TYR A 107 -2.96 13.44 7.21
CA TYR A 107 -4.26 13.93 6.73
C TYR A 107 -4.58 15.36 7.21
N GLN A 108 -4.07 15.77 8.37
CA GLN A 108 -4.26 17.11 8.91
C GLN A 108 -3.67 18.22 8.03
N TYR A 109 -2.64 17.91 7.24
CA TYR A 109 -1.97 18.86 6.34
C TYR A 109 -2.60 18.95 4.96
N TRP A 110 -3.59 18.09 4.63
CA TRP A 110 -4.29 18.17 3.36
C TRP A 110 -5.23 19.37 3.36
N ASN A 111 -5.36 20.03 2.20
CA ASN A 111 -6.31 21.10 1.97
C ASN A 111 -7.51 20.63 1.14
N PHE A 112 -7.77 19.34 1.14
CA PHE A 112 -8.90 18.65 0.52
C PHE A 112 -9.36 17.52 1.43
N ASP A 113 -10.49 16.90 1.10
CA ASP A 113 -11.05 15.74 1.77
C ASP A 113 -11.14 14.52 0.86
N TRP A 114 -11.67 13.43 1.39
CA TRP A 114 -11.84 12.18 0.66
C TRP A 114 -12.77 12.32 -0.54
N GLU A 115 -13.87 13.06 -0.38
CA GLU A 115 -14.85 13.30 -1.45
C GLU A 115 -14.20 14.04 -2.61
N TYR A 116 -13.46 15.11 -2.33
CA TYR A 116 -12.70 15.83 -3.35
C TYR A 116 -11.68 14.94 -4.04
N LEU A 117 -10.91 14.13 -3.29
CA LEU A 117 -9.97 13.17 -3.87
C LEU A 117 -10.67 12.27 -4.89
N MET A 118 -11.84 11.71 -4.52
CA MET A 118 -12.57 10.78 -5.38
C MET A 118 -13.08 11.45 -6.68
N THR A 119 -13.37 12.74 -6.66
CA THR A 119 -13.74 13.49 -7.88
C THR A 119 -12.55 13.75 -8.82
N ARG A 120 -11.31 13.64 -8.32
CA ARG A 120 -10.10 13.97 -9.08
C ARG A 120 -9.34 12.75 -9.62
N ILE A 121 -9.64 11.57 -9.14
CA ILE A 121 -9.09 10.33 -9.68
C ILE A 121 -9.65 10.08 -11.07
N PRO A 122 -8.83 9.72 -12.08
CA PRO A 122 -9.30 9.38 -13.42
C PRO A 122 -10.39 8.29 -13.39
N TYR A 123 -11.47 8.46 -14.12
CA TYR A 123 -12.66 7.59 -14.07
C TYR A 123 -12.40 6.11 -14.37
N ASP A 124 -11.30 5.80 -15.03
CA ASP A 124 -10.94 4.46 -15.48
C ASP A 124 -9.96 3.72 -14.54
N TRP A 125 -9.79 4.22 -13.32
CA TRP A 125 -8.90 3.61 -12.33
C TRP A 125 -9.36 2.20 -11.90
N ASP A 126 -8.41 1.32 -11.70
CA ASP A 126 -8.59 0.01 -11.08
C ASP A 126 -8.10 0.02 -9.63
N ALA A 127 -6.95 0.63 -9.38
CA ALA A 127 -6.38 0.81 -8.05
C ALA A 127 -5.78 2.22 -7.89
N VAL A 128 -5.71 2.70 -6.64
CA VAL A 128 -4.96 3.90 -6.28
C VAL A 128 -4.06 3.59 -5.08
N LEU A 129 -2.76 3.68 -5.28
CA LEU A 129 -1.80 3.57 -4.17
C LEU A 129 -1.73 4.91 -3.45
N LEU A 130 -2.25 4.93 -2.22
CA LEU A 130 -2.28 6.11 -1.34
C LEU A 130 -1.12 6.13 -0.35
N GLY A 131 -0.43 5.02 -0.20
CA GLY A 131 0.79 4.88 0.58
C GLY A 131 1.71 3.86 -0.09
N PHE A 132 2.92 4.29 -0.41
CA PHE A 132 3.92 3.46 -1.07
C PHE A 132 5.33 3.94 -0.75
N GLU A 133 6.31 3.08 -0.97
CA GLU A 133 7.72 3.42 -0.88
C GLU A 133 8.40 3.25 -2.24
N ASN A 134 9.43 4.05 -2.48
CA ASN A 134 10.30 3.93 -3.63
C ASN A 134 11.71 4.33 -3.21
N ILE A 135 12.71 3.55 -3.58
CA ILE A 135 14.11 3.77 -3.17
C ILE A 135 14.79 4.93 -3.91
N ASN A 136 14.24 5.35 -5.04
CA ASN A 136 14.85 6.38 -5.89
C ASN A 136 14.22 7.75 -5.63
N TYR A 137 12.90 7.85 -5.83
CA TYR A 137 12.17 9.11 -5.70
C TYR A 137 10.67 8.88 -5.52
N ILE A 138 9.99 9.85 -4.93
CA ILE A 138 8.53 9.87 -4.75
C ILE A 138 7.98 11.13 -5.42
N PRO A 139 7.16 10.97 -6.47
CA PRO A 139 6.39 12.09 -7.04
C PRO A 139 5.19 12.41 -6.16
N PHE A 140 5.01 13.68 -5.80
CA PHE A 140 3.91 14.17 -4.98
C PHE A 140 2.81 14.80 -5.83
N TYR A 141 2.38 14.09 -6.86
CA TYR A 141 1.24 14.38 -7.71
C TYR A 141 0.61 13.08 -8.19
N LEU A 142 -0.60 13.14 -8.71
CA LEU A 142 -1.28 11.97 -9.24
C LEU A 142 -0.56 11.45 -10.50
N HIS A 143 -0.04 10.22 -10.44
CA HIS A 143 0.74 9.61 -11.52
C HIS A 143 0.44 8.12 -11.65
N GLN A 144 0.82 7.51 -12.76
CA GLN A 144 0.75 6.05 -12.91
C GLN A 144 1.79 5.36 -12.05
N ILE A 145 1.48 4.12 -11.65
CA ILE A 145 2.40 3.29 -10.88
C ILE A 145 3.74 3.11 -11.60
N MET A 146 4.81 3.19 -10.83
CA MET A 146 6.17 2.91 -11.30
C MET A 146 6.66 1.54 -10.82
N PRO A 147 7.55 0.87 -11.59
CA PRO A 147 7.96 -0.51 -11.28
C PRO A 147 8.57 -0.74 -9.89
N ALA A 148 9.12 0.30 -9.27
CA ALA A 148 9.77 0.20 -7.96
C ALA A 148 8.84 0.56 -6.77
N HIS A 149 7.56 0.83 -7.02
CA HIS A 149 6.62 1.14 -5.95
C HIS A 149 6.22 -0.13 -5.21
N THR A 150 6.37 -0.12 -3.88
CA THR A 150 5.82 -1.14 -2.99
C THR A 150 4.57 -0.60 -2.34
N PHE A 151 3.52 -1.40 -2.23
CA PHE A 151 2.29 -0.89 -1.64
C PHE A 151 2.37 -0.82 -0.10
N GLY A 152 1.80 0.26 0.44
CA GLY A 152 1.54 0.42 1.87
C GLY A 152 0.03 0.53 2.12
N VAL A 153 -0.65 1.41 1.35
CA VAL A 153 -2.11 1.58 1.33
C VAL A 153 -2.58 1.57 -0.11
N ALA A 154 -3.58 0.76 -0.42
CA ALA A 154 -4.20 0.70 -1.73
C ALA A 154 -5.73 0.78 -1.62
N LEU A 155 -6.32 1.69 -2.38
CA LEU A 155 -7.74 1.73 -2.67
C LEU A 155 -7.99 0.92 -3.93
N LEU A 156 -8.91 -0.03 -3.88
CA LEU A 156 -9.25 -0.93 -4.98
C LEU A 156 -10.73 -0.78 -5.32
N ASN A 157 -11.07 -0.72 -6.61
CA ASN A 157 -12.47 -0.80 -7.02
C ASN A 157 -12.93 -2.26 -7.15
N ARG A 158 -14.24 -2.49 -7.06
CA ARG A 158 -14.85 -3.83 -7.10
C ARG A 158 -14.53 -4.59 -8.38
N ARG A 159 -14.51 -3.91 -9.52
CA ARG A 159 -14.15 -4.49 -10.82
C ARG A 159 -12.72 -5.05 -10.80
N TYR A 160 -11.80 -4.31 -10.21
CA TYR A 160 -10.41 -4.73 -10.10
C TYR A 160 -10.23 -5.90 -9.15
N VAL A 161 -10.90 -5.89 -8.01
CA VAL A 161 -10.91 -7.04 -7.08
C VAL A 161 -11.41 -8.29 -7.77
N LYS A 162 -12.51 -8.22 -8.54
CA LYS A 162 -13.01 -9.33 -9.37
C LYS A 162 -11.95 -9.84 -10.35
N LYS A 163 -11.19 -8.92 -10.98
CA LYS A 163 -10.09 -9.27 -11.88
C LYS A 163 -8.97 -9.99 -11.14
N LEU A 164 -8.54 -9.51 -9.98
CA LEU A 164 -7.52 -10.15 -9.16
C LEU A 164 -7.93 -11.55 -8.74
N ILE A 165 -9.18 -11.75 -8.30
CA ILE A 165 -9.72 -13.06 -7.96
C ILE A 165 -9.63 -14.01 -9.17
N ARG A 166 -10.05 -13.57 -10.34
CA ARG A 166 -9.99 -14.38 -11.57
C ARG A 166 -8.56 -14.74 -12.00
N LEU A 167 -7.61 -13.86 -11.77
CA LEU A 167 -6.20 -14.07 -12.11
C LEU A 167 -5.48 -15.02 -11.15
N HIS A 168 -5.84 -14.95 -9.87
CA HIS A 168 -5.05 -15.58 -8.81
C HIS A 168 -5.77 -16.69 -8.05
N CYS A 169 -7.11 -16.75 -8.08
CA CYS A 169 -7.89 -17.75 -7.34
C CYS A 169 -8.56 -18.72 -8.34
N ILE A 170 -8.19 -20.00 -8.28
CA ILE A 170 -8.74 -21.06 -9.14
C ILE A 170 -9.26 -22.18 -8.23
N GLY A 171 -10.58 -22.21 -8.02
CA GLY A 171 -11.18 -23.06 -6.99
C GLY A 171 -10.66 -22.67 -5.60
N ASP A 172 -10.09 -23.66 -4.89
CA ASP A 172 -9.50 -23.48 -3.57
C ASP A 172 -7.97 -23.27 -3.62
N GLN A 173 -7.42 -23.10 -4.81
CA GLN A 173 -5.99 -22.91 -5.01
C GLN A 173 -5.66 -21.50 -5.51
N TYR A 174 -4.41 -21.07 -5.22
CA TYR A 174 -3.88 -19.78 -5.58
C TYR A 174 -2.78 -19.87 -6.63
N LYS A 175 -2.92 -19.10 -7.69
CA LYS A 175 -1.88 -18.93 -8.70
C LYS A 175 -0.97 -17.77 -8.31
N LEU A 176 0.12 -18.07 -7.61
CA LEU A 176 1.17 -17.11 -7.24
C LEU A 176 2.40 -17.29 -8.15
N THR A 177 2.19 -17.42 -9.43
CA THR A 177 3.25 -17.70 -10.40
C THR A 177 4.31 -16.64 -10.43
N ASN A 178 5.52 -17.12 -10.41
CA ASN A 178 6.76 -16.41 -10.34
C ASN A 178 7.32 -16.10 -11.71
N TYR A 179 6.73 -15.22 -12.50
CA TYR A 179 7.62 -14.56 -13.44
C TYR A 179 8.17 -13.32 -12.74
N ILE A 180 9.45 -13.14 -12.86
CA ILE A 180 10.12 -11.95 -12.40
C ILE A 180 9.62 -10.83 -13.30
N ALA A 181 8.65 -10.10 -12.80
CA ALA A 181 8.08 -8.99 -13.53
C ALA A 181 9.11 -7.88 -13.77
N ASN A 182 10.05 -7.73 -12.85
CA ASN A 182 11.16 -6.82 -13.03
C ASN A 182 12.40 -7.32 -12.27
N LYS A 183 13.39 -7.83 -12.99
CA LYS A 183 14.66 -8.33 -12.42
C LYS A 183 15.43 -7.24 -11.65
N ASN A 184 15.34 -5.99 -12.10
CA ASN A 184 16.11 -4.89 -11.52
C ASN A 184 15.59 -4.47 -10.13
N PHE A 185 14.32 -4.75 -9.83
CA PHE A 185 13.69 -4.35 -8.57
C PHE A 185 13.30 -5.54 -7.67
N GLY A 186 13.62 -6.77 -8.07
CA GLY A 186 13.28 -7.97 -7.30
C GLY A 186 11.78 -8.16 -7.07
N LEU A 187 10.92 -7.55 -7.88
CA LEU A 187 9.48 -7.66 -7.77
C LEU A 187 9.00 -8.95 -8.41
N HIS A 188 8.36 -9.78 -7.61
CA HIS A 188 7.75 -11.04 -8.03
C HIS A 188 6.25 -10.86 -8.22
N SER A 189 5.72 -11.34 -9.34
CA SER A 189 4.30 -11.21 -9.70
C SER A 189 3.31 -11.82 -8.68
N GLY A 190 3.77 -12.78 -7.89
CA GLY A 190 2.99 -13.41 -6.83
C GLY A 190 2.98 -12.67 -5.48
N THR A 191 3.56 -11.49 -5.39
CA THR A 191 3.56 -10.71 -4.15
C THR A 191 2.47 -9.63 -4.16
N PRO A 192 1.90 -9.26 -2.98
CA PRO A 192 0.96 -8.15 -2.92
C PRO A 192 1.54 -6.85 -3.45
N ASP A 193 2.84 -6.60 -3.22
CA ASP A 193 3.53 -5.43 -3.75
C ASP A 193 3.46 -5.33 -5.29
N TYR A 194 3.31 -6.47 -5.96
CA TYR A 194 3.16 -6.50 -7.41
C TYR A 194 1.69 -6.56 -7.82
N PHE A 195 0.94 -7.62 -7.45
CA PHE A 195 -0.37 -7.85 -8.03
C PHE A 195 -1.41 -6.79 -7.65
N VAL A 196 -1.29 -6.17 -6.46
CA VAL A 196 -2.18 -5.07 -6.04
C VAL A 196 -2.05 -3.85 -6.94
N GLY A 197 -0.84 -3.57 -7.43
CA GLY A 197 -0.59 -2.38 -8.23
C GLY A 197 -0.44 -2.62 -9.74
N HIS A 198 -0.01 -3.81 -10.18
CA HIS A 198 0.45 -4.00 -11.57
C HIS A 198 -0.47 -4.86 -12.44
N CYS A 199 -1.61 -5.30 -11.93
CA CYS A 199 -2.57 -6.09 -12.72
C CYS A 199 -3.67 -5.24 -13.38
N GLY A 200 -3.67 -3.94 -13.17
CA GLY A 200 -4.68 -3.02 -13.68
C GLY A 200 -4.17 -1.61 -13.94
N LYS A 201 -5.11 -0.70 -14.17
CA LYS A 201 -4.85 0.72 -14.31
C LYS A 201 -4.70 1.34 -12.93
N THR A 202 -3.46 1.49 -12.49
CA THR A 202 -3.14 1.93 -11.14
C THR A 202 -2.54 3.33 -11.16
N TYR A 203 -3.12 4.19 -10.34
CA TYR A 203 -2.62 5.53 -10.05
C TYR A 203 -1.97 5.57 -8.66
N CYS A 204 -1.11 6.54 -8.44
CA CYS A 204 -0.42 6.75 -7.18
C CYS A 204 -0.56 8.20 -6.74
N LEU A 205 -0.85 8.40 -5.46
CA LEU A 205 -0.81 9.68 -4.79
C LEU A 205 -0.25 9.46 -3.37
N PRO A 206 0.94 9.96 -3.04
CA PRO A 206 1.59 9.67 -1.76
C PRO A 206 0.96 10.45 -0.61
N MET A 207 0.03 9.82 0.10
CA MET A 207 -0.75 10.40 1.19
C MET A 207 -0.34 9.86 2.56
N PHE A 208 -0.09 8.55 2.67
CA PHE A 208 0.14 7.83 3.92
C PHE A 208 1.51 7.14 3.93
N PRO A 209 2.49 7.63 4.71
CA PRO A 209 3.78 6.96 4.86
C PRO A 209 3.71 5.75 5.78
N ASN A 210 4.74 4.90 5.73
CA ASN A 210 4.97 3.91 6.77
C ASN A 210 5.56 4.56 8.03
N HIS A 211 5.15 4.07 9.20
CA HIS A 211 5.77 4.39 10.48
C HIS A 211 7.10 3.66 10.61
N THR A 212 8.09 4.26 11.29
CA THR A 212 9.44 3.71 11.36
C THR A 212 9.75 2.97 12.66
N ASP A 213 8.99 3.22 13.72
CA ASP A 213 9.33 2.76 15.07
C ASP A 213 9.28 1.25 15.26
N PHE A 214 8.67 0.54 14.31
CA PHE A 214 8.50 -0.91 14.33
C PHE A 214 9.52 -1.69 13.48
N PHE A 215 10.46 -0.98 12.86
CA PHE A 215 11.51 -1.60 12.06
C PHE A 215 12.81 -1.67 12.84
N ASP A 216 13.56 -2.75 12.65
CA ASP A 216 14.92 -2.87 13.17
C ASP A 216 15.81 -1.79 12.52
N LYS A 217 16.34 -0.91 13.36
CA LYS A 217 17.14 0.26 12.98
C LYS A 217 18.44 -0.09 12.25
N SER A 218 18.92 -1.32 12.40
CA SER A 218 20.13 -1.80 11.73
C SER A 218 19.91 -2.20 10.27
N THR A 219 18.64 -2.29 9.82
CA THR A 219 18.31 -2.82 8.51
C THR A 219 18.27 -1.75 7.42
N LYS A 220 18.65 -2.15 6.20
CA LYS A 220 18.46 -1.32 5.00
C LYS A 220 16.98 -0.93 4.80
N ARG A 221 16.06 -1.82 5.18
CA ARG A 221 14.62 -1.57 5.13
C ARG A 221 14.23 -0.37 5.98
N TYR A 222 14.72 -0.32 7.23
CA TYR A 222 14.49 0.84 8.11
C TYR A 222 14.98 2.15 7.49
N ALA A 223 16.21 2.16 6.94
CA ALA A 223 16.78 3.36 6.33
C ALA A 223 15.92 3.88 5.17
N ILE A 224 15.45 2.99 4.29
CA ILE A 224 14.58 3.34 3.16
C ILE A 224 13.23 3.86 3.66
N THR A 225 12.57 3.14 4.57
CA THR A 225 11.28 3.54 5.13
C THR A 225 11.38 4.91 5.82
N LYS A 226 12.45 5.14 6.61
CA LYS A 226 12.71 6.43 7.26
C LYS A 226 12.89 7.55 6.24
N ALA A 227 13.68 7.32 5.19
CA ALA A 227 13.91 8.31 4.15
C ALA A 227 12.60 8.66 3.39
N CYS A 228 11.82 7.65 3.03
CA CYS A 228 10.49 7.86 2.42
C CYS A 228 9.57 8.65 3.36
N ARG A 229 9.48 8.27 4.64
CA ARG A 229 8.67 8.97 5.64
C ARG A 229 9.07 10.43 5.77
N LEU A 230 10.36 10.73 5.86
CA LEU A 230 10.86 12.11 5.92
C LEU A 230 10.46 12.90 4.66
N ALA A 231 10.53 12.29 3.47
CA ALA A 231 10.10 12.93 2.22
C ALA A 231 8.60 13.26 2.22
N TYR A 232 7.74 12.34 2.73
CA TYR A 232 6.31 12.60 2.89
C TYR A 232 6.05 13.78 3.84
N TYR A 233 6.68 13.77 5.02
CA TYR A 233 6.51 14.84 6.00
C TYR A 233 7.02 16.18 5.49
N ASP A 234 8.18 16.21 4.83
CA ASP A 234 8.73 17.42 4.23
C ASP A 234 7.79 18.00 3.17
N TRP A 235 7.28 17.14 2.27
CA TRP A 235 6.32 17.58 1.27
C TRP A 235 5.03 18.15 1.90
N TRP A 236 4.32 17.35 2.69
CA TRP A 236 3.00 17.73 3.17
C TRP A 236 3.03 18.91 4.14
N ARG A 237 4.05 19.05 4.95
CA ARG A 237 4.18 20.15 5.90
C ARG A 237 4.69 21.45 5.27
N ASN A 238 5.63 21.34 4.35
CA ASN A 238 6.40 22.47 3.86
C ASN A 238 6.08 22.80 2.39
N ASP A 239 6.36 21.87 1.48
CA ASP A 239 6.35 22.16 0.05
C ASP A 239 4.96 22.23 -0.54
N LYS A 240 3.99 21.45 -0.03
CA LYS A 240 2.60 21.45 -0.52
C LYS A 240 1.99 22.85 -0.57
N LYS A 241 2.37 23.74 0.34
CA LYS A 241 1.89 25.14 0.39
C LYS A 241 2.24 25.95 -0.87
N ARG A 242 3.23 25.53 -1.63
CA ARG A 242 3.73 26.17 -2.85
C ARG A 242 3.02 25.68 -4.12
N HIS A 243 2.15 24.68 -3.98
CA HIS A 243 1.50 24.01 -5.10
C HIS A 243 -0.02 24.07 -4.99
N SER A 244 -0.67 24.25 -6.12
CA SER A 244 -2.13 24.23 -6.21
C SER A 244 -2.69 22.80 -6.10
N LEU A 245 -4.00 22.68 -5.89
CA LEU A 245 -4.66 21.38 -5.99
C LEU A 245 -4.65 20.86 -7.42
N ASP A 246 -4.75 21.73 -8.42
CA ASP A 246 -4.71 21.31 -9.82
C ASP A 246 -3.36 20.71 -10.18
N GLU A 247 -2.24 21.25 -9.69
CA GLU A 247 -0.91 20.63 -9.89
C GLU A 247 -0.84 19.25 -9.24
N LEU A 248 -1.40 19.09 -8.03
CA LEU A 248 -1.42 17.82 -7.33
C LEU A 248 -2.20 16.74 -8.08
N PHE A 249 -3.33 17.11 -8.70
CA PHE A 249 -4.23 16.18 -9.37
C PHE A 249 -4.13 16.19 -10.90
N THR A 250 -3.27 17.02 -11.49
CA THR A 250 -3.05 16.98 -12.94
C THR A 250 -2.16 15.81 -13.31
N TYR A 251 -2.78 14.79 -13.88
CA TYR A 251 -2.10 13.63 -14.39
C TYR A 251 -1.10 13.97 -15.51
N GLY A 252 0.12 13.44 -15.39
CA GLY A 252 1.10 13.44 -16.50
C GLY A 252 1.97 14.68 -16.67
N LYS A 253 1.88 15.71 -15.82
CA LYS A 253 2.83 16.83 -15.83
C LYS A 253 4.07 16.53 -15.00
N ALA A 254 4.94 15.67 -15.55
CA ALA A 254 6.22 15.29 -14.94
C ALA A 254 7.29 16.41 -14.96
N ASN A 255 6.96 17.61 -15.37
CA ASN A 255 7.96 18.65 -15.66
C ASN A 255 8.27 19.58 -14.48
N ASP A 256 7.59 19.43 -13.35
CA ASP A 256 7.95 20.24 -12.18
C ASP A 256 8.85 19.48 -11.23
N THR A 257 10.11 19.92 -11.19
CA THR A 257 11.14 19.40 -10.30
C THR A 257 10.84 19.58 -8.81
N GLY A 258 9.94 20.50 -8.44
CA GLY A 258 9.52 20.77 -7.06
C GLY A 258 8.67 19.64 -6.45
N MET A 259 7.89 18.95 -7.28
CA MET A 259 6.97 17.89 -6.83
C MET A 259 7.60 16.49 -6.75
N ILE A 260 8.88 16.35 -7.00
CA ILE A 260 9.59 15.07 -6.95
C ILE A 260 10.65 15.09 -5.84
N LYS A 261 10.51 14.22 -4.85
CA LYS A 261 11.51 14.05 -3.78
C LYS A 261 12.45 12.90 -4.08
N LYS A 262 13.73 13.18 -4.27
CA LYS A 262 14.78 12.15 -4.42
C LYS A 262 15.10 11.55 -3.05
N ILE A 263 14.82 10.26 -2.88
CA ILE A 263 14.96 9.57 -1.58
C ILE A 263 16.40 9.51 -1.09
N VAL A 264 17.36 9.46 -1.99
CA VAL A 264 18.80 9.50 -1.63
C VAL A 264 19.17 10.71 -0.76
N ARG A 265 18.47 11.83 -0.87
CA ARG A 265 18.72 13.02 -0.05
C ARG A 265 18.36 12.84 1.43
N TYR A 266 17.49 11.86 1.73
CA TYR A 266 16.99 11.57 3.08
C TYR A 266 17.67 10.34 3.70
N LEU A 267 18.46 9.62 2.89
CA LEU A 267 19.28 8.50 3.34
C LEU A 267 20.53 9.05 4.01
N GLY A 268 20.69 9.50 5.12
CA GLY A 268 21.93 10.01 5.73
C GLY A 268 23.21 9.30 5.24
N THR A 269 24.36 9.86 5.51
CA THR A 269 25.68 9.35 5.07
C THR A 269 25.94 7.89 5.45
N ASP A 270 25.28 7.39 6.51
CA ASP A 270 25.41 6.01 6.98
C ASP A 270 24.55 4.99 6.21
N GLY A 271 23.53 5.43 5.50
CA GLY A 271 22.61 4.56 4.73
C GLY A 271 23.16 4.10 3.37
N LEU A 272 24.25 4.69 2.90
CA LEU A 272 24.85 4.39 1.58
C LEU A 272 26.04 3.41 1.67
N LYS A 273 26.48 3.04 2.86
CA LYS A 273 27.71 2.25 3.08
C LYS A 273 27.49 0.78 3.43
N LYS A 274 26.28 0.23 3.24
CA LYS A 274 26.03 -1.20 3.51
C LYS A 274 25.34 -1.90 2.34
#